data_4c74b66a0664e5a811525b18104a6888
#
_entry.id   4c74b66a0664e5a811525b18104a6888
#
_cell.length_a   1.000
_cell.length_b   1.000
_cell.length_c   1.000
_cell.angle_alpha   90.00
_cell.angle_beta   90.00
_cell.angle_gamma   90.00
#
_symmetry.space_group_name_H-M   'P 1'
#
loop_
_entity.id
_entity.type
_entity.pdbx_description
1 polymer ?
#
loop_
_entity_poly.entity_id
_entity_poly.type
_entity_poly.pdbx_seq_one_letter_code
_entity_poly.pdbx_strand_id
1 'polypeptide(L)'
;MEAFWIRFLPAYDKLRAMLRDGVIGEVKRITSQFGFTVEGARRERKFKSELGGGALLDIGIYNLGFFHMITEAAPEGFQSEVHMTEYGTDDYSEVELEYPGGCSAHCIQAIGKKLERHAKIEGTKGDILMDDFQHLQEFTVQLKDGSSYLVKEPFKVNGFEYEIVETSRCVSCGLNTSDRYTKEDCLTILRLMDDIRESWDMTFEGEEK
;
A
#
# COMPACT_ATOMS: atom_id res chain seq x y z
N MET A 1 -15.66 -4.31 -7.70
CA MET A 1 -14.43 -3.47 -7.57
C MET A 1 -13.94 -3.63 -6.16
N GLU A 2 -12.65 -3.85 -5.97
CA GLU A 2 -12.04 -3.81 -4.63
C GLU A 2 -12.08 -2.39 -4.07
N ALA A 3 -12.46 -2.26 -2.80
CA ALA A 3 -12.56 -0.95 -2.12
C ALA A 3 -11.20 -0.48 -1.59
N PHE A 4 -10.20 -0.45 -2.48
CA PHE A 4 -8.87 0.05 -2.17
C PHE A 4 -8.84 1.57 -2.32
N TRP A 5 -9.46 2.26 -1.37
CA TRP A 5 -9.83 3.66 -1.42
C TRP A 5 -8.68 4.63 -1.71
N ILE A 6 -7.46 4.34 -1.21
CA ILE A 6 -6.29 5.20 -1.45
C ILE A 6 -5.96 5.33 -2.94
N ARG A 7 -6.30 4.32 -3.76
CA ARG A 7 -6.10 4.33 -5.22
C ARG A 7 -6.83 5.47 -5.93
N PHE A 8 -7.92 5.93 -5.34
CA PHE A 8 -8.82 6.91 -5.94
C PHE A 8 -8.59 8.34 -5.45
N LEU A 9 -7.68 8.56 -4.48
CA LEU A 9 -7.38 9.87 -3.94
C LEU A 9 -6.75 10.80 -5.00
N PRO A 10 -7.19 12.06 -5.11
CA PRO A 10 -6.65 13.03 -6.07
C PRO A 10 -5.14 13.22 -5.95
N ALA A 11 -4.60 13.20 -4.72
CA ALA A 11 -3.17 13.34 -4.47
C ALA A 11 -2.36 12.22 -5.15
N TYR A 12 -2.89 10.99 -5.20
CA TYR A 12 -2.24 9.89 -5.93
C TYR A 12 -2.33 10.05 -7.44
N ASP A 13 -3.43 10.57 -7.97
CA ASP A 13 -3.52 10.88 -9.40
C ASP A 13 -2.48 11.94 -9.79
N LYS A 14 -2.32 12.98 -8.95
CA LYS A 14 -1.31 14.02 -9.12
C LYS A 14 0.11 13.46 -9.02
N LEU A 15 0.38 12.65 -7.99
CA LEU A 15 1.66 11.99 -7.78
C LEU A 15 2.07 11.15 -9.00
N ARG A 16 1.18 10.28 -9.48
CA ARG A 16 1.44 9.41 -10.65
C ARG A 16 1.67 10.23 -11.94
N ALA A 17 0.95 11.33 -12.13
CA ALA A 17 1.21 12.23 -13.24
C ALA A 17 2.63 12.81 -13.16
N MET A 18 3.05 13.30 -11.99
CA MET A 18 4.39 13.85 -11.78
C MET A 18 5.51 12.81 -11.96
N LEU A 19 5.27 11.56 -11.54
CA LEU A 19 6.23 10.47 -11.78
C LEU A 19 6.36 10.17 -13.28
N ARG A 20 5.26 10.10 -14.03
CA ARG A 20 5.27 9.93 -15.50
C ARG A 20 5.96 11.10 -16.21
N ASP A 21 5.80 12.31 -15.71
CA ASP A 21 6.48 13.51 -16.24
C ASP A 21 7.98 13.54 -15.87
N GLY A 22 8.46 12.57 -15.08
CA GLY A 22 9.87 12.42 -14.72
C GLY A 22 10.38 13.49 -13.76
N VAL A 23 9.51 14.06 -12.91
CA VAL A 23 9.85 15.15 -11.97
C VAL A 23 11.01 14.75 -11.05
N ILE A 24 11.01 13.52 -10.52
CA ILE A 24 12.11 12.98 -9.70
C ILE A 24 13.04 12.03 -10.49
N GLY A 25 12.87 11.94 -11.81
CA GLY A 25 13.60 11.00 -12.67
C GLY A 25 13.10 9.57 -12.51
N GLU A 26 14.00 8.59 -12.67
CA GLU A 26 13.68 7.18 -12.45
C GLU A 26 13.54 6.88 -10.97
N VAL A 27 12.48 6.18 -10.58
CA VAL A 27 12.30 5.68 -9.21
C VAL A 27 13.30 4.56 -8.93
N LYS A 28 14.02 4.66 -7.82
CA LYS A 28 15.05 3.70 -7.40
C LYS A 28 14.67 2.96 -6.13
N ARG A 29 14.01 3.64 -5.19
CA ARG A 29 13.59 3.03 -3.92
C ARG A 29 12.25 3.62 -3.48
N ILE A 30 11.42 2.77 -2.90
CA ILE A 30 10.18 3.18 -2.26
C ILE A 30 10.19 2.64 -0.84
N THR A 31 9.82 3.45 0.13
CA THR A 31 9.67 2.99 1.51
C THR A 31 8.34 3.43 2.08
N SER A 32 7.73 2.59 2.91
CA SER A 32 6.52 2.94 3.65
C SER A 32 6.43 2.17 4.97
N GLN A 33 5.69 2.72 5.91
CA GLN A 33 5.38 2.02 7.15
C GLN A 33 3.97 2.37 7.62
N PHE A 34 3.31 1.40 8.24
CA PHE A 34 2.01 1.59 8.85
C PHE A 34 1.85 0.67 10.06
N GLY A 35 1.51 1.23 11.20
CA GLY A 35 1.24 0.45 12.39
C GLY A 35 0.34 1.17 13.37
N PHE A 36 -0.46 0.39 14.12
CA PHE A 36 -1.31 0.91 15.17
C PHE A 36 -1.45 -0.09 16.32
N THR A 37 -1.87 0.40 17.47
CA THR A 37 -2.20 -0.43 18.64
C THR A 37 -3.67 -0.73 18.67
N VAL A 38 -4.03 -1.98 18.99
CA VAL A 38 -5.41 -2.43 19.16
C VAL A 38 -5.62 -2.92 20.59
N GLU A 39 -6.64 -2.41 21.24
CA GLU A 39 -7.04 -2.79 22.60
C GLU A 39 -8.50 -3.28 22.65
N GLY A 40 -8.83 -4.03 23.70
CA GLY A 40 -10.18 -4.50 23.98
C GLY A 40 -10.70 -5.54 22.96
N ALA A 41 -12.02 -5.56 22.75
CA ALA A 41 -12.73 -6.55 21.93
C ALA A 41 -12.30 -6.57 20.45
N ARG A 42 -11.75 -5.46 19.94
CA ARG A 42 -11.22 -5.39 18.55
C ARG A 42 -9.95 -6.21 18.37
N ARG A 43 -9.22 -6.51 19.45
CA ARG A 43 -7.97 -7.26 19.42
C ARG A 43 -8.18 -8.66 18.84
N GLU A 44 -9.21 -9.38 19.29
CA GLU A 44 -9.49 -10.73 18.81
C GLU A 44 -9.66 -10.79 17.29
N ARG A 45 -10.49 -9.88 16.71
CA ARG A 45 -10.69 -9.82 15.26
C ARG A 45 -9.39 -9.57 14.49
N LYS A 46 -8.48 -8.77 15.06
CA LYS A 46 -7.25 -8.36 14.38
C LYS A 46 -6.13 -9.41 14.47
N PHE A 47 -6.23 -10.34 15.40
CA PHE A 47 -5.17 -11.33 15.61
C PHE A 47 -5.61 -12.78 15.36
N LYS A 48 -6.91 -13.11 15.40
CA LYS A 48 -7.35 -14.48 15.19
C LYS A 48 -7.35 -14.88 13.72
N SER A 49 -6.74 -16.04 13.42
CA SER A 49 -6.70 -16.62 12.06
C SER A 49 -8.11 -16.92 11.52
N GLU A 50 -9.02 -17.42 12.37
CA GLU A 50 -10.41 -17.73 11.99
C GLU A 50 -11.20 -16.49 11.54
N LEU A 51 -10.70 -15.30 11.85
CA LEU A 51 -11.31 -14.01 11.48
C LEU A 51 -10.52 -13.25 10.41
N GLY A 52 -9.53 -13.90 9.79
CA GLY A 52 -8.67 -13.27 8.79
C GLY A 52 -7.79 -12.17 9.39
N GLY A 53 -7.28 -12.39 10.63
CA GLY A 53 -6.40 -11.45 11.31
C GLY A 53 -5.00 -11.42 10.70
N GLY A 54 -4.16 -10.53 11.25
CA GLY A 54 -2.76 -10.36 10.85
C GLY A 54 -2.45 -8.97 10.28
N ALA A 55 -1.24 -8.49 10.52
CA ALA A 55 -0.80 -7.18 10.08
C ALA A 55 -0.65 -7.11 8.55
N LEU A 56 -0.18 -8.18 7.93
CA LEU A 56 -0.04 -8.25 6.47
C LEU A 56 -1.38 -8.04 5.77
N LEU A 57 -2.42 -8.79 6.16
CA LEU A 57 -3.72 -8.70 5.50
C LEU A 57 -4.49 -7.42 5.85
N ASP A 58 -4.44 -6.97 7.11
CA ASP A 58 -5.24 -5.82 7.56
C ASP A 58 -4.66 -4.47 7.13
N ILE A 59 -3.33 -4.34 7.13
CA ILE A 59 -2.65 -3.07 6.84
C ILE A 59 -1.49 -3.18 5.84
N GLY A 60 -0.85 -4.34 5.71
CA GLY A 60 0.20 -4.56 4.72
C GLY A 60 -0.31 -4.36 3.28
N ILE A 61 -1.59 -4.64 3.03
CA ILE A 61 -2.28 -4.34 1.76
C ILE A 61 -2.07 -2.88 1.33
N TYR A 62 -2.04 -1.92 2.26
CA TYR A 62 -1.83 -0.50 1.93
C TYR A 62 -0.40 -0.23 1.49
N ASN A 63 0.60 -0.85 2.13
CA ASN A 63 2.00 -0.74 1.73
C ASN A 63 2.22 -1.36 0.34
N LEU A 64 1.80 -2.61 0.15
CA LEU A 64 2.00 -3.36 -1.10
C LEU A 64 1.21 -2.74 -2.25
N GLY A 65 -0.02 -2.32 -2.00
CA GLY A 65 -0.85 -1.63 -2.98
C GLY A 65 -0.30 -0.24 -3.35
N PHE A 66 0.30 0.49 -2.39
CA PHE A 66 1.02 1.72 -2.67
C PHE A 66 2.21 1.47 -3.60
N PHE A 67 3.01 0.44 -3.34
CA PHE A 67 4.13 0.09 -4.21
C PHE A 67 3.68 -0.27 -5.62
N HIS A 68 2.63 -1.09 -5.73
CA HIS A 68 2.05 -1.44 -7.03
C HIS A 68 1.53 -0.20 -7.79
N MET A 69 0.92 0.77 -7.11
CA MET A 69 0.50 2.03 -7.75
C MET A 69 1.66 2.85 -8.34
N ILE A 70 2.86 2.75 -7.75
CA ILE A 70 4.03 3.51 -8.19
C ILE A 70 4.81 2.76 -9.27
N THR A 71 5.00 1.45 -9.11
CA THR A 71 5.80 0.63 -10.02
C THR A 71 5.02 0.16 -11.24
N GLU A 72 3.70 0.04 -11.12
CA GLU A 72 2.80 -0.56 -12.12
C GLU A 72 3.26 -1.95 -12.59
N ALA A 73 3.97 -2.68 -11.72
CA ALA A 73 4.58 -3.97 -12.01
C ALA A 73 4.42 -4.93 -10.82
N ALA A 74 4.49 -6.24 -11.10
CA ALA A 74 4.70 -7.25 -10.07
C ALA A 74 6.19 -7.27 -9.67
N PRO A 75 6.53 -7.54 -8.39
CA PRO A 75 7.93 -7.72 -8.00
C PRO A 75 8.51 -9.01 -8.60
N GLU A 76 9.82 -9.02 -8.81
CA GLU A 76 10.59 -10.20 -9.29
C GLU A 76 10.97 -11.13 -8.14
N GLY A 77 10.99 -10.62 -6.91
CA GLY A 77 11.28 -11.36 -5.70
C GLY A 77 11.03 -10.55 -4.44
N PHE A 78 11.05 -11.24 -3.30
CA PHE A 78 10.93 -10.59 -2.00
C PHE A 78 11.78 -11.30 -0.94
N GLN A 79 12.09 -10.56 0.12
CA GLN A 79 12.59 -11.05 1.41
C GLN A 79 11.68 -10.50 2.49
N SER A 80 11.48 -11.27 3.56
CA SER A 80 10.60 -10.83 4.65
C SER A 80 11.06 -11.32 6.00
N GLU A 81 10.77 -10.52 7.03
CA GLU A 81 10.87 -10.88 8.44
C GLU A 81 9.49 -10.78 9.07
N VAL A 82 9.16 -11.70 9.97
CA VAL A 82 7.85 -11.77 10.59
C VAL A 82 7.95 -12.08 12.09
N HIS A 83 7.08 -11.48 12.87
CA HIS A 83 6.78 -11.90 14.22
C HIS A 83 5.36 -12.49 14.25
N MET A 84 5.27 -13.80 14.55
CA MET A 84 4.02 -14.54 14.64
C MET A 84 3.45 -14.50 16.05
N THR A 85 2.14 -14.30 16.13
CA THR A 85 1.39 -14.36 17.40
C THR A 85 1.03 -15.79 17.79
N GLU A 86 0.57 -15.98 19.03
CA GLU A 86 -0.02 -17.24 19.51
C GLU A 86 -1.28 -17.66 18.73
N TYR A 87 -1.89 -16.77 17.95
CA TYR A 87 -3.08 -17.01 17.13
C TYR A 87 -2.76 -17.48 15.71
N GLY A 88 -1.47 -17.67 15.38
CA GLY A 88 -1.03 -18.13 14.05
C GLY A 88 -1.09 -17.06 12.96
N THR A 89 -1.15 -15.78 13.35
CA THR A 89 -1.10 -14.63 12.44
C THR A 89 0.05 -13.71 12.80
N ASP A 90 0.46 -12.86 11.88
CA ASP A 90 1.49 -11.87 12.13
C ASP A 90 0.94 -10.64 12.88
N ASP A 91 1.71 -10.11 13.81
CA ASP A 91 1.47 -8.79 14.40
C ASP A 91 2.50 -7.75 13.97
N TYR A 92 3.59 -8.19 13.36
CA TYR A 92 4.65 -7.36 12.80
C TYR A 92 5.30 -8.10 11.63
N SER A 93 5.51 -7.38 10.54
CA SER A 93 6.34 -7.90 9.45
C SER A 93 7.05 -6.77 8.71
N GLU A 94 8.22 -7.10 8.15
CA GLU A 94 8.97 -6.28 7.21
C GLU A 94 9.08 -7.02 5.90
N VAL A 95 8.94 -6.31 4.79
CA VAL A 95 9.05 -6.89 3.45
C VAL A 95 9.92 -5.99 2.59
N GLU A 96 10.97 -6.56 2.02
CA GLU A 96 11.79 -5.94 0.97
C GLU A 96 11.42 -6.61 -0.36
N LEU A 97 11.17 -5.80 -1.39
CA LEU A 97 10.73 -6.23 -2.72
C LEU A 97 11.72 -5.73 -3.78
N GLU A 98 11.96 -6.55 -4.78
CA GLU A 98 12.74 -6.21 -5.96
C GLU A 98 11.82 -6.12 -7.18
N TYR A 99 11.94 -5.05 -7.96
CA TYR A 99 11.12 -4.79 -9.13
C TYR A 99 11.97 -4.71 -10.41
N PRO A 100 11.36 -4.97 -11.58
CA PRO A 100 12.04 -4.80 -12.86
C PRO A 100 12.70 -3.42 -12.98
N GLY A 101 13.88 -3.38 -13.59
CA GLY A 101 14.65 -2.14 -13.78
C GLY A 101 15.45 -1.69 -12.55
N GLY A 102 15.56 -2.53 -11.52
CA GLY A 102 16.40 -2.30 -10.34
C GLY A 102 15.79 -1.29 -9.35
N CYS A 103 14.48 -1.12 -9.37
CA CYS A 103 13.75 -0.45 -8.31
C CYS A 103 13.56 -1.43 -7.15
N SER A 104 13.73 -0.98 -5.90
CA SER A 104 13.39 -1.74 -4.70
C SER A 104 12.32 -1.06 -3.87
N ALA A 105 11.60 -1.84 -3.06
CA ALA A 105 10.64 -1.29 -2.12
C ALA A 105 10.73 -2.00 -0.77
N HIS A 106 10.60 -1.24 0.31
CA HIS A 106 10.64 -1.75 1.67
C HIS A 106 9.46 -1.24 2.48
N CYS A 107 8.77 -2.13 3.16
CA CYS A 107 7.71 -1.75 4.07
C CYS A 107 7.76 -2.43 5.42
N ILE A 108 7.16 -1.74 6.40
CA ILE A 108 6.92 -2.26 7.75
C ILE A 108 5.43 -2.13 8.05
N GLN A 109 4.81 -3.21 8.51
CA GLN A 109 3.45 -3.23 9.02
C GLN A 109 3.39 -3.82 10.43
N ALA A 110 2.58 -3.20 11.31
CA ALA A 110 2.45 -3.67 12.67
C ALA A 110 1.05 -3.45 13.26
N ILE A 111 0.48 -4.48 13.90
CA ILE A 111 -0.70 -4.41 14.77
C ILE A 111 -0.24 -4.71 16.19
N GLY A 112 -0.28 -3.72 17.08
CA GLY A 112 0.27 -3.86 18.44
C GLY A 112 1.45 -2.92 18.70
N LYS A 113 2.01 -2.33 17.65
CA LYS A 113 3.03 -1.27 17.72
C LYS A 113 2.59 -0.10 16.85
N LYS A 114 2.53 1.10 17.44
CA LYS A 114 2.26 2.31 16.66
C LYS A 114 3.47 2.65 15.81
N LEU A 115 3.27 2.77 14.50
CA LEU A 115 4.19 3.33 13.53
C LEU A 115 3.53 4.55 12.89
N GLU A 116 4.32 5.53 12.49
CA GLU A 116 3.81 6.64 11.71
C GLU A 116 3.58 6.20 10.27
N ARG A 117 2.60 6.81 9.59
CA ARG A 117 2.22 6.40 8.22
C ARG A 117 3.05 7.10 7.15
N HIS A 118 4.35 7.13 7.35
CA HIS A 118 5.27 7.75 6.42
C HIS A 118 5.51 6.90 5.18
N ALA A 119 5.69 7.58 4.05
CA ALA A 119 6.24 6.96 2.85
C ALA A 119 7.21 7.91 2.15
N LYS A 120 8.16 7.32 1.42
CA LYS A 120 9.15 8.02 0.62
C LYS A 120 9.32 7.33 -0.72
N ILE A 121 9.45 8.11 -1.78
CA ILE A 121 9.85 7.65 -3.11
C ILE A 121 11.16 8.35 -3.46
N GLU A 122 12.21 7.57 -3.69
CA GLU A 122 13.54 8.08 -4.04
C GLU A 122 13.79 7.92 -5.54
N GLY A 123 14.11 9.01 -6.19
CA GLY A 123 14.39 9.04 -7.61
C GLY A 123 15.79 9.53 -7.96
N THR A 124 16.14 9.42 -9.23
CA THR A 124 17.46 9.86 -9.73
C THR A 124 17.65 11.36 -9.72
N LYS A 125 16.56 12.16 -9.72
CA LYS A 125 16.60 13.63 -9.73
C LYS A 125 16.02 14.29 -8.47
N GLY A 126 15.39 13.52 -7.59
CA GLY A 126 14.76 14.03 -6.37
C GLY A 126 13.98 12.95 -5.65
N ASP A 127 13.37 13.33 -4.55
CA ASP A 127 12.59 12.47 -3.67
C ASP A 127 11.20 13.05 -3.45
N ILE A 128 10.23 12.19 -3.13
CA ILE A 128 8.88 12.58 -2.69
C ILE A 128 8.67 12.05 -1.28
N LEU A 129 8.26 12.92 -0.37
CA LEU A 129 8.03 12.61 1.04
C LEU A 129 6.55 12.77 1.37
N MET A 130 5.98 11.79 2.08
CA MET A 130 4.59 11.73 2.51
C MET A 130 4.54 11.46 4.02
N ASP A 131 3.91 12.35 4.78
CA ASP A 131 3.75 12.18 6.24
C ASP A 131 2.58 11.25 6.60
N ASP A 132 1.58 11.15 5.75
CA ASP A 132 0.49 10.18 5.86
C ASP A 132 0.10 9.67 4.47
N PHE A 133 0.77 8.60 4.01
CA PHE A 133 0.51 8.04 2.69
C PHE A 133 -0.88 7.40 2.56
N GLN A 134 -1.46 6.94 3.68
CA GLN A 134 -2.79 6.34 3.67
C GLN A 134 -3.90 7.39 3.51
N HIS A 135 -3.74 8.59 4.09
CA HIS A 135 -4.67 9.71 3.96
C HIS A 135 -4.03 10.86 3.19
N LEU A 136 -3.40 10.55 2.06
CA LEU A 136 -2.58 11.49 1.30
C LEU A 136 -3.41 12.67 0.80
N GLN A 137 -3.11 13.86 1.32
CA GLN A 137 -3.67 15.16 0.90
C GLN A 137 -2.58 16.15 0.51
N GLU A 138 -1.36 15.87 0.91
CA GLU A 138 -0.20 16.67 0.53
C GLU A 138 1.06 15.82 0.57
N PHE A 139 2.06 16.21 -0.23
CA PHE A 139 3.38 15.61 -0.24
C PHE A 139 4.43 16.63 -0.64
N THR A 140 5.65 16.45 -0.15
CA THR A 140 6.78 17.33 -0.45
C THR A 140 7.64 16.71 -1.55
N VAL A 141 7.96 17.49 -2.57
CA VAL A 141 8.97 17.15 -3.58
C VAL A 141 10.26 17.85 -3.23
N GLN A 142 11.35 17.09 -3.13
CA GLN A 142 12.70 17.59 -2.88
C GLN A 142 13.60 17.21 -4.05
N LEU A 143 14.09 18.20 -4.80
CA LEU A 143 14.97 17.96 -5.95
C LEU A 143 16.43 18.00 -5.55
N LYS A 144 17.28 17.30 -6.30
CA LYS A 144 18.71 17.25 -6.05
C LYS A 144 19.45 18.57 -6.29
N ASP A 145 18.82 19.53 -6.96
CA ASP A 145 19.32 20.89 -7.11
C ASP A 145 19.12 21.77 -5.84
N GLY A 146 18.51 21.20 -4.80
CA GLY A 146 18.22 21.86 -3.52
C GLY A 146 16.86 22.52 -3.47
N SER A 147 16.09 22.54 -4.56
CA SER A 147 14.73 23.08 -4.55
C SER A 147 13.76 22.12 -3.89
N SER A 148 12.75 22.65 -3.21
CA SER A 148 11.70 21.87 -2.57
C SER A 148 10.38 22.62 -2.64
N TYR A 149 9.29 21.86 -2.82
CA TYR A 149 7.94 22.44 -2.83
C TYR A 149 6.90 21.42 -2.35
N LEU A 150 5.80 21.97 -1.84
CA LEU A 150 4.67 21.23 -1.33
C LEU A 150 3.57 21.14 -2.40
N VAL A 151 3.07 19.95 -2.63
CA VAL A 151 1.89 19.69 -3.47
C VAL A 151 0.71 19.41 -2.55
N LYS A 152 -0.43 20.05 -2.78
CA LYS A 152 -1.65 19.91 -1.97
C LYS A 152 -2.84 19.51 -2.82
N GLU A 153 -3.53 18.47 -2.40
CA GLU A 153 -4.77 17.96 -2.98
C GLU A 153 -5.71 17.52 -1.83
N PRO A 154 -6.34 18.46 -1.13
CA PRO A 154 -7.16 18.13 0.04
C PRO A 154 -8.42 17.35 -0.34
N PHE A 155 -8.91 16.51 0.58
CA PHE A 155 -10.19 15.84 0.40
C PHE A 155 -11.35 16.83 0.29
N LYS A 156 -12.36 16.46 -0.47
CA LYS A 156 -13.62 17.23 -0.52
C LYS A 156 -14.48 16.97 0.73
N VAL A 157 -14.42 15.71 1.24
CA VAL A 157 -15.16 15.27 2.44
C VAL A 157 -14.24 14.51 3.39
N ASN A 158 -13.93 13.26 3.10
CA ASN A 158 -13.13 12.39 3.99
C ASN A 158 -12.23 11.38 3.25
N GLY A 159 -12.18 11.43 1.91
CA GLY A 159 -11.39 10.55 1.05
C GLY A 159 -12.15 9.35 0.48
N PHE A 160 -13.18 8.84 1.14
CA PHE A 160 -13.99 7.74 0.62
C PHE A 160 -14.94 8.15 -0.51
N GLU A 161 -15.25 9.43 -0.64
CA GLU A 161 -16.13 9.94 -1.70
C GLU A 161 -15.62 9.60 -3.10
N TYR A 162 -14.31 9.47 -3.28
CA TYR A 162 -13.72 9.23 -4.60
C TYR A 162 -13.94 7.81 -5.10
N GLU A 163 -13.83 6.79 -4.24
CA GLU A 163 -14.16 5.41 -4.62
C GLU A 163 -15.66 5.21 -4.83
N ILE A 164 -16.51 5.91 -4.04
CA ILE A 164 -17.95 5.90 -4.21
C ILE A 164 -18.35 6.49 -5.57
N VAL A 165 -17.75 7.62 -5.95
CA VAL A 165 -17.96 8.25 -7.26
C VAL A 165 -17.52 7.32 -8.39
N GLU A 166 -16.34 6.70 -8.25
CA GLU A 166 -15.82 5.77 -9.26
C GLU A 166 -16.73 4.53 -9.41
N THR A 167 -17.18 3.96 -8.30
CA THR A 167 -18.14 2.84 -8.31
C THR A 167 -19.43 3.23 -9.01
N SER A 168 -19.97 4.41 -8.70
CA SER A 168 -21.18 4.94 -9.32
C SER A 168 -20.99 5.16 -10.83
N ARG A 169 -19.83 5.65 -11.25
CA ARG A 169 -19.46 5.77 -12.68
C ARG A 169 -19.46 4.41 -13.37
N CYS A 170 -18.79 3.42 -12.78
CA CYS A 170 -18.72 2.08 -13.35
C CYS A 170 -20.11 1.46 -13.53
N VAL A 171 -20.95 1.52 -12.50
CA VAL A 171 -22.34 1.00 -12.56
C VAL A 171 -23.15 1.72 -13.64
N SER A 172 -23.09 3.06 -13.69
CA SER A 172 -23.83 3.86 -14.67
C SER A 172 -23.38 3.60 -16.13
N CYS A 173 -22.12 3.23 -16.32
CA CYS A 173 -21.56 2.88 -17.63
C CYS A 173 -21.66 1.38 -17.96
N GLY A 174 -22.30 0.56 -17.11
CA GLY A 174 -22.39 -0.89 -17.30
C GLY A 174 -21.05 -1.63 -17.21
N LEU A 175 -20.05 -1.06 -16.53
CA LEU A 175 -18.74 -1.66 -16.34
C LEU A 175 -18.75 -2.61 -15.14
N ASN A 176 -18.16 -3.78 -15.29
CA ASN A 176 -18.03 -4.76 -14.20
C ASN A 176 -16.80 -4.49 -13.30
N THR A 177 -15.88 -3.68 -13.75
CA THR A 177 -14.66 -3.31 -13.02
C THR A 177 -14.26 -1.88 -13.35
N SER A 178 -13.47 -1.25 -12.46
CA SER A 178 -12.88 0.05 -12.73
C SER A 178 -11.63 -0.12 -13.61
N ASP A 179 -11.41 0.81 -14.53
CA ASP A 179 -10.19 0.95 -15.32
C ASP A 179 -9.07 1.66 -14.54
N ARG A 180 -9.40 2.26 -13.39
CA ARG A 180 -8.43 2.91 -12.48
C ARG A 180 -7.79 1.94 -11.50
N TYR A 181 -8.50 0.88 -11.12
CA TYR A 181 -8.04 -0.23 -10.30
C TYR A 181 -8.68 -1.50 -10.81
N THR A 182 -7.94 -2.24 -11.60
CA THR A 182 -8.42 -3.39 -12.35
C THR A 182 -8.47 -4.65 -11.48
N LYS A 183 -9.14 -5.68 -11.97
CA LYS A 183 -9.10 -7.01 -11.34
C LYS A 183 -7.66 -7.54 -11.27
N GLU A 184 -6.86 -7.29 -12.30
CA GLU A 184 -5.47 -7.78 -12.35
C GLU A 184 -4.59 -7.05 -11.32
N ASP A 185 -4.76 -5.74 -11.11
CA ASP A 185 -4.07 -5.01 -10.02
C ASP A 185 -4.37 -5.65 -8.67
N CYS A 186 -5.65 -5.91 -8.38
CA CYS A 186 -6.08 -6.56 -7.15
C CYS A 186 -5.47 -7.96 -7.00
N LEU A 187 -5.54 -8.79 -8.04
CA LEU A 187 -5.00 -10.15 -8.01
C LEU A 187 -3.48 -10.18 -7.89
N THR A 188 -2.76 -9.22 -8.49
CA THR A 188 -1.31 -9.11 -8.35
C THR A 188 -0.91 -8.87 -6.89
N ILE A 189 -1.60 -7.97 -6.21
CA ILE A 189 -1.33 -7.69 -4.80
C ILE A 189 -1.70 -8.87 -3.91
N LEU A 190 -2.86 -9.49 -4.14
CA LEU A 190 -3.32 -10.65 -3.35
C LEU A 190 -2.38 -11.85 -3.50
N ARG A 191 -1.93 -12.17 -4.73
CA ARG A 191 -0.94 -13.24 -4.97
C ARG A 191 0.37 -12.98 -4.23
N LEU A 192 0.86 -11.73 -4.29
CA LEU A 192 2.06 -11.36 -3.53
C LEU A 192 1.87 -11.55 -2.02
N MET A 193 0.70 -11.18 -1.48
CA MET A 193 0.39 -11.40 -0.07
C MET A 193 0.29 -12.89 0.27
N ASP A 194 -0.25 -13.70 -0.63
CA ASP A 194 -0.29 -15.16 -0.48
C ASP A 194 1.13 -15.75 -0.48
N ASP A 195 1.98 -15.38 -1.43
CA ASP A 195 3.37 -15.84 -1.50
C ASP A 195 4.15 -15.45 -0.23
N ILE A 196 3.95 -14.22 0.29
CA ILE A 196 4.61 -13.75 1.51
C ILE A 196 4.16 -14.58 2.72
N ARG A 197 2.84 -14.74 2.95
CA ARG A 197 2.34 -15.49 4.11
C ARG A 197 2.66 -16.99 4.03
N GLU A 198 2.68 -17.57 2.82
CA GLU A 198 3.12 -18.96 2.62
C GLU A 198 4.58 -19.16 3.01
N SER A 199 5.45 -18.17 2.75
CA SER A 199 6.85 -18.20 3.19
C SER A 199 7.02 -18.24 4.71
N TRP A 200 5.98 -17.87 5.46
CA TRP A 200 5.90 -17.91 6.93
C TRP A 200 5.16 -19.12 7.49
N ASP A 201 4.76 -20.06 6.64
CA ASP A 201 3.84 -21.16 7.00
C ASP A 201 2.51 -20.66 7.61
N MET A 202 2.11 -19.43 7.32
CA MET A 202 0.88 -18.82 7.81
C MET A 202 -0.31 -19.23 6.93
N THR A 203 -1.25 -19.97 7.52
CA THR A 203 -2.45 -20.50 6.85
C THR A 203 -3.70 -20.09 7.60
N PHE A 204 -4.82 -19.97 6.89
CA PHE A 204 -6.13 -19.70 7.47
C PHE A 204 -7.00 -20.95 7.49
N GLU A 205 -8.02 -20.96 8.37
CA GLU A 205 -8.98 -22.05 8.46
C GLU A 205 -9.75 -22.19 7.14
N GLY A 206 -9.80 -23.42 6.58
CA GLY A 206 -10.48 -23.73 5.32
C GLY A 206 -9.61 -23.63 4.08
N GLU A 207 -8.36 -23.27 4.18
CA GLU A 207 -7.40 -23.37 3.06
C GLU A 207 -6.92 -24.83 2.92
N GLU A 208 -7.04 -25.35 1.70
CA GLU A 208 -6.43 -26.65 1.34
C GLU A 208 -4.90 -26.43 1.15
N LYS A 209 -4.10 -27.35 1.76
CA LYS A 209 -2.64 -27.36 1.56
C LYS A 209 -2.28 -28.06 0.28
#